data_4f3fa061358afd4bde75f3e9c881de61
#
_entry.id   4f3fa061358afd4bde75f3e9c881de61
#
_cell.length_a   1.000
_cell.length_b   1.000
_cell.length_c   1.000
_cell.angle_alpha   90.00
_cell.angle_beta   90.00
_cell.angle_gamma   90.00
#
_symmetry.space_group_name_H-M   'P 1'
#
loop_
_entity.id
_entity.type
_entity.pdbx_description
1 polymer ?
#
loop_
_entity_poly.entity_id
_entity_poly.type
_entity_poly.pdbx_seq_one_letter_code
_entity_poly.pdbx_strand_id
1 'polypeptide(L)'
;NKYLLPKQIKDNGVKDGEMNLEDGTIKEIIRSYTRESGVRNLEREISKVTRKVVKKVVNNEEKKVDVNAKNVSDFLGIKKFKFGELESENKTGIVIGLAWTEFGGEILKIETVNMPGKGRMQITGKLGDVMQESVKAAKSFVRSKSLEYGIIPPLFEKKDFHIHVPEGATPKDGPSAGIAMVTSIVSSITNIPVNREIAMTGEVTVTGQVLAIGGLKEKLLAAHRAGVKKVLIPKENEKDLADVPQKVKEDINIIPVESAHEVLKLALTKELKPVEWNEVEKISETKKDDKSQASIQ
;
A
#
# COMPACT_ATOMS: atom_id res chain seq x y z
N ASN A 1 3.78 28.60 -3.44
CA ASN A 1 4.65 29.76 -3.69
C ASN A 1 3.85 31.05 -4.01
N LYS A 2 2.85 31.02 -4.92
CA LYS A 2 2.23 32.28 -5.44
C LYS A 2 1.33 33.03 -4.45
N TYR A 3 0.72 32.38 -3.48
CA TYR A 3 -0.28 32.99 -2.61
C TYR A 3 0.06 32.88 -1.12
N LEU A 4 0.24 31.67 -0.59
CA LEU A 4 0.44 31.47 0.85
C LEU A 4 1.77 32.02 1.35
N LEU A 5 2.86 31.79 0.62
CA LEU A 5 4.17 32.26 1.05
C LEU A 5 4.27 33.79 1.10
N PRO A 6 3.90 34.56 0.04
CA PRO A 6 3.88 36.02 0.11
C PRO A 6 3.00 36.57 1.21
N LYS A 7 1.82 35.94 1.45
CA LYS A 7 0.96 36.31 2.55
C LYS A 7 1.66 36.13 3.88
N GLN A 8 2.27 34.99 4.15
CA GLN A 8 2.95 34.70 5.41
C GLN A 8 4.22 35.56 5.63
N ILE A 9 4.95 35.89 4.57
CA ILE A 9 6.06 36.84 4.60
C ILE A 9 5.57 38.20 5.10
N LYS A 10 4.50 38.71 4.50
CA LYS A 10 3.90 40.01 4.88
C LYS A 10 3.33 39.98 6.29
N ASP A 11 2.53 38.97 6.64
CA ASP A 11 1.84 38.87 7.92
C ASP A 11 2.81 38.69 9.10
N ASN A 12 3.98 38.11 8.89
CA ASN A 12 4.99 37.92 9.91
C ASN A 12 6.12 39.00 9.87
N GLY A 13 6.04 39.98 8.98
CA GLY A 13 6.96 41.13 8.94
C GLY A 13 8.37 40.78 8.45
N VAL A 14 8.54 39.77 7.61
CA VAL A 14 9.81 39.46 6.93
C VAL A 14 10.09 40.52 5.88
N LYS A 15 11.25 41.18 5.92
CA LYS A 15 11.65 42.16 4.93
C LYS A 15 12.25 41.54 3.68
N ASP A 16 12.28 42.33 2.61
CA ASP A 16 12.87 41.86 1.34
C ASP A 16 14.34 41.46 1.54
N GLY A 17 14.69 40.28 1.08
CA GLY A 17 16.05 39.72 1.19
C GLY A 17 16.39 39.00 2.48
N GLU A 18 15.55 39.06 3.54
CA GLU A 18 15.80 38.37 4.80
C GLU A 18 15.51 36.86 4.75
N MET A 19 14.64 36.42 3.82
CA MET A 19 14.27 35.01 3.66
C MET A 19 14.33 34.61 2.20
N ASN A 20 14.94 33.47 1.93
CA ASN A 20 14.85 32.78 0.67
C ASN A 20 14.29 31.36 0.89
N LEU A 21 13.25 30.99 0.16
CA LEU A 21 12.68 29.66 0.19
C LEU A 21 12.96 28.96 -1.12
N GLU A 22 13.85 27.98 -1.10
CA GLU A 22 14.23 27.21 -2.28
C GLU A 22 13.06 26.39 -2.86
N ASP A 23 13.12 26.18 -4.17
CA ASP A 23 12.17 25.30 -4.84
C ASP A 23 12.20 23.89 -4.23
N GLY A 24 11.03 23.32 -4.06
CA GLY A 24 10.87 22.01 -3.43
C GLY A 24 10.64 22.04 -1.90
N THR A 25 11.03 23.13 -1.19
CA THR A 25 10.81 23.23 0.27
C THR A 25 9.34 23.14 0.66
N ILE A 26 8.45 23.81 -0.08
CA ILE A 26 7.00 23.71 0.16
C ILE A 26 6.49 22.30 -0.09
N LYS A 27 7.00 21.62 -1.10
CA LYS A 27 6.65 20.20 -1.35
C LYS A 27 7.08 19.31 -0.18
N GLU A 28 8.27 19.57 0.38
CA GLU A 28 8.75 18.84 1.55
C GLU A 28 7.89 19.15 2.79
N ILE A 29 7.46 20.40 3.01
CA ILE A 29 6.54 20.77 4.08
C ILE A 29 5.22 20.02 3.91
N ILE A 30 4.63 20.02 2.71
CA ILE A 30 3.39 19.30 2.41
C ILE A 30 3.59 17.82 2.71
N ARG A 31 4.67 17.21 2.22
CA ARG A 31 4.94 15.79 2.34
C ARG A 31 5.19 15.33 3.78
N SER A 32 5.95 16.10 4.54
CA SER A 32 6.47 15.62 5.82
C SER A 32 5.82 16.26 7.06
N TYR A 33 5.06 17.35 6.91
CA TYR A 33 4.52 18.10 8.05
C TYR A 33 3.02 18.35 8.00
N THR A 34 2.34 18.04 6.87
CA THR A 34 0.90 18.23 6.74
C THR A 34 0.20 16.95 6.26
N ARG A 35 -1.06 16.76 6.72
CA ARG A 35 -1.97 15.71 6.25
C ARG A 35 -3.38 16.29 6.32
N GLU A 36 -3.87 16.83 5.21
CA GLU A 36 -5.13 17.54 5.14
C GLU A 36 -5.66 17.59 3.71
N SER A 37 -6.96 17.72 3.55
CA SER A 37 -7.62 17.93 2.25
C SER A 37 -7.55 19.38 1.75
N GLY A 38 -7.21 20.33 2.64
CA GLY A 38 -7.07 21.75 2.35
C GLY A 38 -5.63 22.25 2.44
N VAL A 39 -5.46 23.50 2.87
CA VAL A 39 -4.15 24.17 2.98
C VAL A 39 -3.93 24.89 4.31
N ARG A 40 -4.82 24.73 5.31
CA ARG A 40 -4.75 25.44 6.58
C ARG A 40 -3.54 25.04 7.42
N ASN A 41 -3.22 23.76 7.48
CA ASN A 41 -2.04 23.30 8.19
C ASN A 41 -0.76 23.68 7.44
N LEU A 42 -0.77 23.63 6.10
CA LEU A 42 0.34 24.13 5.29
C LEU A 42 0.60 25.61 5.58
N GLU A 43 -0.44 26.43 5.62
CA GLU A 43 -0.33 27.85 5.98
C GLU A 43 0.28 28.04 7.38
N ARG A 44 -0.16 27.25 8.36
CA ARG A 44 0.40 27.28 9.73
C ARG A 44 1.87 26.85 9.78
N GLU A 45 2.26 25.83 9.05
CA GLU A 45 3.66 25.38 9.01
C GLU A 45 4.54 26.42 8.29
N ILE A 46 4.08 27.02 7.20
CA ILE A 46 4.79 28.14 6.55
C ILE A 46 4.93 29.32 7.53
N SER A 47 3.87 29.68 8.26
CA SER A 47 3.92 30.73 9.29
C SER A 47 4.93 30.42 10.41
N LYS A 48 5.08 29.17 10.82
CA LYS A 48 6.11 28.78 11.80
C LYS A 48 7.52 28.98 11.27
N VAL A 49 7.75 28.60 10.00
CA VAL A 49 9.04 28.80 9.34
C VAL A 49 9.37 30.30 9.30
N THR A 50 8.45 31.11 8.77
CA THR A 50 8.65 32.58 8.66
C THR A 50 8.91 33.23 10.01
N ARG A 51 8.17 32.88 11.06
CA ARG A 51 8.41 33.40 12.43
C ARG A 51 9.79 33.03 12.98
N LYS A 52 10.27 31.81 12.73
CA LYS A 52 11.62 31.42 13.16
C LYS A 52 12.71 32.13 12.36
N VAL A 53 12.46 32.41 11.06
CA VAL A 53 13.35 33.27 10.27
C VAL A 53 13.44 34.66 10.87
N VAL A 54 12.29 35.31 11.14
CA VAL A 54 12.26 36.65 11.80
C VAL A 54 13.03 36.61 13.11
N LYS A 55 12.84 35.57 13.94
CA LYS A 55 13.57 35.46 15.21
C LYS A 55 15.08 35.45 15.02
N LYS A 56 15.58 34.70 14.06
CA LYS A 56 17.03 34.63 13.72
C LYS A 56 17.57 35.98 13.26
N VAL A 57 16.82 36.66 12.39
CA VAL A 57 17.21 37.98 11.87
C VAL A 57 17.22 39.06 12.98
N VAL A 58 16.17 39.11 13.82
CA VAL A 58 16.04 40.07 14.94
C VAL A 58 17.13 39.84 15.99
N ASN A 59 17.48 38.57 16.25
CA ASN A 59 18.56 38.23 17.18
C ASN A 59 19.96 38.49 16.61
N ASN A 60 20.08 39.01 15.37
CA ASN A 60 21.34 39.18 14.64
C ASN A 60 22.16 37.90 14.46
N GLU A 61 21.50 36.73 14.49
CA GLU A 61 22.14 35.43 14.22
C GLU A 61 22.49 35.31 12.73
N GLU A 62 21.57 35.72 11.85
CA GLU A 62 21.72 35.71 10.40
C GLU A 62 21.05 36.94 9.77
N LYS A 63 21.69 37.57 8.77
CA LYS A 63 21.06 38.69 8.01
C LYS A 63 20.10 38.21 6.94
N LYS A 64 20.33 37.00 6.43
CA LYS A 64 19.53 36.31 5.44
C LYS A 64 19.45 34.83 5.78
N VAL A 65 18.27 34.25 5.76
CA VAL A 65 18.05 32.85 6.08
C VAL A 65 17.58 32.10 4.82
N ASP A 66 18.38 31.14 4.37
CA ASP A 66 18.03 30.26 3.27
C ASP A 66 17.35 29.00 3.84
N VAL A 67 16.09 28.77 3.44
CA VAL A 67 15.30 27.58 3.85
C VAL A 67 15.12 26.67 2.66
N ASN A 68 15.51 25.42 2.84
CA ASN A 68 15.44 24.38 1.83
C ASN A 68 14.90 23.04 2.39
N ALA A 69 14.73 22.04 1.52
CA ALA A 69 14.19 20.74 1.92
C ALA A 69 15.07 19.98 2.94
N LYS A 70 16.37 20.29 3.02
CA LYS A 70 17.29 19.63 3.95
C LYS A 70 17.27 20.24 5.35
N ASN A 71 17.13 21.57 5.44
CA ASN A 71 17.16 22.27 6.72
C ASN A 71 15.78 22.67 7.26
N VAL A 72 14.70 22.38 6.56
CA VAL A 72 13.33 22.69 7.01
C VAL A 72 13.00 22.05 8.37
N SER A 73 13.66 20.95 8.72
CA SER A 73 13.55 20.30 10.03
C SER A 73 14.05 21.17 11.18
N ASP A 74 15.00 22.10 10.95
CA ASP A 74 15.49 23.01 11.98
C ASP A 74 14.41 24.03 12.38
N PHE A 75 13.50 24.29 11.45
CA PHE A 75 12.36 25.21 11.64
C PHE A 75 11.10 24.48 12.15
N LEU A 76 10.81 23.25 11.68
CA LEU A 76 9.56 22.56 11.97
C LEU A 76 9.71 21.40 12.93
N GLY A 77 10.95 21.00 13.24
CA GLY A 77 11.24 19.83 14.07
C GLY A 77 11.20 18.52 13.29
N ILE A 78 11.02 17.43 14.01
CA ILE A 78 10.99 16.07 13.44
C ILE A 78 9.83 15.94 12.45
N LYS A 79 10.10 15.29 11.32
CA LYS A 79 9.08 14.98 10.30
C LYS A 79 7.92 14.22 10.94
N LYS A 80 6.71 14.74 10.78
CA LYS A 80 5.48 14.18 11.39
C LYS A 80 4.94 13.01 10.61
N PHE A 81 5.11 13.03 9.29
CA PHE A 81 4.57 12.03 8.38
C PHE A 81 5.69 11.45 7.52
N LYS A 82 5.70 10.13 7.42
CA LYS A 82 6.47 9.39 6.43
C LYS A 82 5.45 8.86 5.42
N PHE A 83 5.53 9.30 4.18
CA PHE A 83 4.70 8.70 3.14
C PHE A 83 5.36 7.41 2.69
N GLY A 84 4.57 6.32 2.75
CA GLY A 84 4.84 4.96 2.33
C GLY A 84 6.20 4.72 1.68
N GLU A 85 7.14 4.23 2.45
CA GLU A 85 8.39 3.73 1.90
C GLU A 85 8.09 2.36 1.27
N LEU A 86 8.40 2.21 -0.01
CA LEU A 86 8.39 0.90 -0.65
C LEU A 86 9.42 0.01 0.04
N GLU A 87 9.17 -1.29 0.06
CA GLU A 87 10.15 -2.26 0.55
C GLU A 87 11.47 -2.13 -0.22
N SER A 88 12.58 -2.38 0.45
CA SER A 88 13.92 -2.35 -0.18
C SER A 88 14.15 -3.52 -1.14
N GLU A 89 13.40 -4.62 -0.96
CA GLU A 89 13.49 -5.86 -1.72
C GLU A 89 12.10 -6.51 -1.92
N ASN A 90 12.04 -7.48 -2.83
CA ASN A 90 10.83 -8.26 -3.05
C ASN A 90 10.63 -9.24 -1.87
N LYS A 91 9.46 -9.19 -1.24
CA LYS A 91 9.14 -10.01 -0.06
C LYS A 91 7.93 -10.90 -0.29
N THR A 92 7.95 -12.04 0.38
CA THR A 92 6.85 -12.99 0.38
C THR A 92 5.73 -12.48 1.29
N GLY A 93 4.49 -12.54 0.81
CA GLY A 93 3.31 -12.16 1.57
C GLY A 93 3.11 -10.65 1.77
N ILE A 94 4.00 -9.80 1.23
CA ILE A 94 3.90 -8.34 1.34
C ILE A 94 3.46 -7.76 0.00
N VAL A 95 2.34 -7.03 0.03
CA VAL A 95 1.72 -6.43 -1.15
C VAL A 95 1.39 -4.97 -0.88
N ILE A 96 1.57 -4.14 -1.87
CA ILE A 96 1.17 -2.74 -1.85
C ILE A 96 -0.21 -2.58 -2.48
N GLY A 97 -1.20 -2.34 -1.64
CA GLY A 97 -2.52 -1.87 -2.04
C GLY A 97 -2.59 -0.34 -2.10
N LEU A 98 -3.70 0.18 -2.59
CA LEU A 98 -3.98 1.60 -2.65
C LEU A 98 -5.33 1.89 -1.98
N ALA A 99 -5.34 2.85 -1.07
CA ALA A 99 -6.53 3.32 -0.38
C ALA A 99 -6.86 4.77 -0.75
N TRP A 100 -8.12 5.13 -0.59
CA TRP A 100 -8.59 6.49 -0.64
C TRP A 100 -9.16 6.89 0.72
N THR A 101 -8.82 8.08 1.18
CA THR A 101 -9.29 8.66 2.43
C THR A 101 -9.77 10.10 2.19
N GLU A 102 -10.43 10.70 3.16
CA GLU A 102 -10.82 12.12 3.11
C GLU A 102 -9.63 13.09 2.93
N PHE A 103 -8.41 12.62 3.21
CA PHE A 103 -7.15 13.37 3.03
C PHE A 103 -6.48 13.11 1.69
N GLY A 104 -7.04 12.23 0.86
CA GLY A 104 -6.51 11.83 -0.43
C GLY A 104 -6.12 10.36 -0.48
N GLY A 105 -5.33 9.97 -1.49
CA GLY A 105 -4.88 8.60 -1.64
C GLY A 105 -3.71 8.26 -0.71
N GLU A 106 -3.65 7.00 -0.28
CA GLU A 106 -2.60 6.44 0.58
C GLU A 106 -2.13 5.07 0.10
N ILE A 107 -0.88 4.74 0.41
CA ILE A 107 -0.34 3.39 0.25
C ILE A 107 -0.88 2.52 1.38
N LEU A 108 -1.39 1.37 1.01
CA LEU A 108 -1.89 0.37 1.95
C LEU A 108 -0.99 -0.86 1.89
N LYS A 109 -0.10 -1.00 2.86
CA LYS A 109 0.72 -2.19 2.99
C LYS A 109 -0.12 -3.34 3.54
N ILE A 110 -0.10 -4.48 2.89
CA ILE A 110 -0.78 -5.71 3.31
C ILE A 110 0.27 -6.77 3.55
N GLU A 111 0.27 -7.35 4.72
CA GLU A 111 1.22 -8.38 5.14
C GLU A 111 0.45 -9.67 5.45
N THR A 112 0.85 -10.77 4.83
CA THR A 112 0.29 -12.09 5.09
C THR A 112 1.40 -13.06 5.47
N VAL A 113 1.24 -13.69 6.62
CA VAL A 113 2.09 -14.81 7.05
C VAL A 113 1.25 -16.07 7.19
N ASN A 114 1.89 -17.21 6.99
CA ASN A 114 1.31 -18.51 7.30
C ASN A 114 2.18 -19.27 8.30
N MET A 115 1.54 -20.07 9.15
CA MET A 115 2.19 -20.85 10.20
C MET A 115 1.49 -22.20 10.37
N PRO A 116 2.14 -23.23 10.93
CA PRO A 116 1.46 -24.48 11.29
C PRO A 116 0.20 -24.19 12.11
N GLY A 117 -0.93 -24.85 11.78
CA GLY A 117 -2.20 -24.57 12.42
C GLY A 117 -3.33 -25.47 11.95
N LYS A 118 -4.56 -24.99 12.02
CA LYS A 118 -5.81 -25.71 11.72
C LYS A 118 -6.70 -24.99 10.71
N GLY A 119 -6.12 -24.18 9.82
CA GLY A 119 -6.86 -23.47 8.77
C GLY A 119 -7.51 -22.15 9.24
N ARG A 120 -7.14 -21.64 10.42
CA ARG A 120 -7.70 -20.38 10.92
C ARG A 120 -7.19 -19.19 10.13
N MET A 121 -8.05 -18.17 9.99
CA MET A 121 -7.68 -16.88 9.42
C MET A 121 -7.79 -15.81 10.52
N GLN A 122 -6.66 -15.20 10.84
CA GLN A 122 -6.59 -14.03 11.73
C GLN A 122 -6.47 -12.78 10.87
N ILE A 123 -7.15 -11.72 11.29
CA ILE A 123 -7.17 -10.44 10.60
C ILE A 123 -6.93 -9.35 11.63
N THR A 124 -5.91 -8.49 11.40
CA THR A 124 -5.59 -7.36 12.29
C THR A 124 -5.32 -6.09 11.48
N GLY A 125 -5.41 -4.91 12.12
CA GLY A 125 -5.19 -3.60 11.49
C GLY A 125 -6.42 -2.70 11.50
N LYS A 126 -7.42 -2.97 12.36
CA LYS A 126 -8.71 -2.24 12.44
C LYS A 126 -9.43 -2.18 11.10
N LEU A 127 -9.60 -3.35 10.50
CA LEU A 127 -10.35 -3.49 9.25
C LEU A 127 -11.85 -3.51 9.54
N GLY A 128 -12.60 -2.68 8.82
CA GLY A 128 -14.06 -2.67 8.85
C GLY A 128 -14.67 -3.93 8.23
N ASP A 129 -15.99 -4.05 8.33
CA ASP A 129 -16.70 -5.27 7.95
C ASP A 129 -16.56 -5.61 6.47
N VAL A 130 -16.66 -4.61 5.59
CA VAL A 130 -16.53 -4.81 4.13
C VAL A 130 -15.13 -5.32 3.77
N MET A 131 -14.08 -4.78 4.40
CA MET A 131 -12.72 -5.23 4.15
C MET A 131 -12.47 -6.64 4.69
N GLN A 132 -13.08 -7.01 5.84
CA GLN A 132 -13.02 -8.37 6.36
C GLN A 132 -13.76 -9.38 5.47
N GLU A 133 -14.88 -9.00 4.87
CA GLU A 133 -15.57 -9.81 3.86
C GLU A 133 -14.72 -9.99 2.60
N SER A 134 -14.03 -8.95 2.15
CA SER A 134 -13.09 -9.02 1.03
C SER A 134 -11.96 -10.03 1.29
N VAL A 135 -11.44 -10.10 2.53
CA VAL A 135 -10.46 -11.13 2.94
C VAL A 135 -11.05 -12.55 2.84
N LYS A 136 -12.30 -12.73 3.28
CA LYS A 136 -12.98 -14.04 3.19
C LYS A 136 -13.22 -14.45 1.75
N ALA A 137 -13.65 -13.53 0.88
CA ALA A 137 -13.82 -13.76 -0.54
C ALA A 137 -12.50 -14.14 -1.22
N ALA A 138 -11.43 -13.40 -0.93
CA ALA A 138 -10.08 -13.69 -1.43
C ALA A 138 -9.60 -15.08 -1.02
N LYS A 139 -9.77 -15.47 0.27
CA LYS A 139 -9.42 -16.83 0.74
C LYS A 139 -10.21 -17.91 0.00
N SER A 140 -11.51 -17.71 -0.16
CA SER A 140 -12.39 -18.67 -0.87
C SER A 140 -11.97 -18.84 -2.32
N PHE A 141 -11.69 -17.75 -3.01
CA PHE A 141 -11.17 -17.77 -4.38
C PHE A 141 -9.84 -18.53 -4.47
N VAL A 142 -8.85 -18.17 -3.63
CA VAL A 142 -7.54 -18.85 -3.65
C VAL A 142 -7.69 -20.34 -3.37
N ARG A 143 -8.56 -20.75 -2.45
CA ARG A 143 -8.83 -22.15 -2.15
C ARG A 143 -9.47 -22.87 -3.34
N SER A 144 -10.42 -22.24 -4.05
CA SER A 144 -11.09 -22.82 -5.22
C SER A 144 -10.14 -23.05 -6.40
N LYS A 145 -9.08 -22.23 -6.51
CA LYS A 145 -8.07 -22.27 -7.57
C LYS A 145 -6.73 -22.84 -7.12
N SER A 146 -6.70 -23.49 -5.96
CA SER A 146 -5.47 -23.92 -5.30
C SER A 146 -4.57 -24.77 -6.20
N LEU A 147 -5.11 -25.77 -6.88
CA LEU A 147 -4.33 -26.66 -7.76
C LEU A 147 -3.72 -25.92 -8.95
N GLU A 148 -4.44 -24.97 -9.53
CA GLU A 148 -3.94 -24.10 -10.61
C GLU A 148 -2.75 -23.26 -10.14
N TYR A 149 -2.71 -22.90 -8.84
CA TYR A 149 -1.65 -22.10 -8.22
C TYR A 149 -0.55 -22.91 -7.56
N GLY A 150 -0.54 -24.23 -7.73
CA GLY A 150 0.48 -25.09 -7.14
C GLY A 150 0.29 -25.32 -5.64
N ILE A 151 -0.91 -25.15 -5.13
CA ILE A 151 -1.23 -25.26 -3.71
C ILE A 151 -2.08 -26.51 -3.49
N ILE A 152 -1.55 -27.47 -2.74
CA ILE A 152 -2.30 -28.69 -2.40
C ILE A 152 -3.38 -28.37 -1.33
N PRO A 153 -4.63 -28.88 -1.48
CA PRO A 153 -5.75 -28.56 -0.59
C PRO A 153 -5.49 -28.73 0.91
N PRO A 154 -4.78 -29.76 1.40
CA PRO A 154 -4.49 -29.92 2.83
C PRO A 154 -3.70 -28.79 3.46
N LEU A 155 -2.99 -27.96 2.69
CA LEU A 155 -2.27 -26.82 3.23
C LEU A 155 -3.21 -25.79 3.90
N PHE A 156 -4.44 -25.64 3.39
CA PHE A 156 -5.43 -24.75 3.98
C PHE A 156 -5.97 -25.24 5.32
N GLU A 157 -5.80 -26.50 5.64
CA GLU A 157 -6.24 -27.11 6.91
C GLU A 157 -5.09 -27.29 7.90
N LYS A 158 -3.85 -27.38 7.39
CA LYS A 158 -2.65 -27.57 8.21
C LYS A 158 -1.90 -26.27 8.52
N LYS A 159 -2.35 -25.13 7.95
CA LYS A 159 -1.73 -23.81 8.17
C LYS A 159 -2.77 -22.78 8.60
N ASP A 160 -2.46 -22.04 9.62
CA ASP A 160 -3.14 -20.80 9.97
C ASP A 160 -2.56 -19.63 9.16
N PHE A 161 -3.40 -18.66 8.85
CA PHE A 161 -3.02 -17.46 8.12
C PHE A 161 -3.28 -16.23 8.98
N HIS A 162 -2.36 -15.28 8.97
CA HIS A 162 -2.56 -14.00 9.60
C HIS A 162 -2.34 -12.89 8.57
N ILE A 163 -3.40 -12.13 8.30
CA ILE A 163 -3.34 -10.94 7.46
C ILE A 163 -3.31 -9.74 8.38
N HIS A 164 -2.30 -8.91 8.21
CA HIS A 164 -2.12 -7.67 8.94
C HIS A 164 -2.04 -6.48 7.98
N VAL A 165 -2.78 -5.43 8.29
CA VAL A 165 -2.67 -4.14 7.61
C VAL A 165 -2.17 -3.12 8.63
N PRO A 166 -0.89 -2.72 8.57
CA PRO A 166 -0.28 -1.78 9.53
C PRO A 166 -1.02 -0.46 9.66
N GLU A 167 -0.60 0.37 10.63
CA GLU A 167 -1.24 1.65 10.98
C GLU A 167 -2.66 1.48 11.57
N GLY A 168 -2.80 0.60 12.58
CA GLY A 168 -4.05 0.32 13.27
C GLY A 168 -4.70 1.52 13.99
N ALA A 169 -4.05 2.67 14.06
CA ALA A 169 -4.65 3.89 14.56
C ALA A 169 -5.73 4.46 13.61
N THR A 170 -5.60 4.21 12.31
CA THR A 170 -6.57 4.65 11.29
C THR A 170 -7.46 3.47 10.88
N PRO A 171 -8.78 3.53 11.10
CA PRO A 171 -9.71 2.53 10.59
C PRO A 171 -9.64 2.45 9.06
N LYS A 172 -9.70 1.23 8.53
CA LYS A 172 -9.66 0.97 7.09
C LYS A 172 -10.85 0.10 6.72
N ASP A 173 -11.58 0.52 5.70
CA ASP A 173 -12.71 -0.25 5.19
C ASP A 173 -12.84 -0.13 3.67
N GLY A 174 -13.61 -1.04 3.07
CA GLY A 174 -13.90 -1.08 1.66
C GLY A 174 -13.35 -2.32 0.93
N PRO A 175 -13.93 -2.64 -0.25
CA PRO A 175 -13.63 -3.88 -0.98
C PRO A 175 -12.38 -3.76 -1.87
N SER A 176 -11.86 -2.56 -2.10
CA SER A 176 -10.87 -2.26 -3.15
C SER A 176 -9.47 -2.86 -2.93
N ALA A 177 -9.24 -3.54 -1.79
CA ALA A 177 -8.01 -4.26 -1.50
C ALA A 177 -8.08 -5.76 -1.88
N GLY A 178 -9.18 -6.23 -2.46
CA GLY A 178 -9.44 -7.64 -2.74
C GLY A 178 -8.33 -8.35 -3.52
N ILE A 179 -7.90 -7.77 -4.64
CA ILE A 179 -6.80 -8.35 -5.44
C ILE A 179 -5.47 -8.37 -4.69
N ALA A 180 -5.22 -7.39 -3.82
CA ALA A 180 -4.02 -7.36 -3.00
C ALA A 180 -4.07 -8.43 -1.89
N MET A 181 -5.25 -8.70 -1.33
CA MET A 181 -5.45 -9.82 -0.39
C MET A 181 -5.22 -11.17 -1.07
N VAL A 182 -5.77 -11.39 -2.27
CA VAL A 182 -5.49 -12.61 -3.07
C VAL A 182 -3.98 -12.78 -3.29
N THR A 183 -3.32 -11.73 -3.76
CA THR A 183 -1.89 -11.77 -4.06
C THR A 183 -1.05 -12.06 -2.82
N SER A 184 -1.37 -11.46 -1.68
CA SER A 184 -0.64 -11.67 -0.43
C SER A 184 -0.81 -13.10 0.12
N ILE A 185 -2.03 -13.66 0.03
CA ILE A 185 -2.32 -15.04 0.45
C ILE A 185 -1.55 -16.03 -0.45
N VAL A 186 -1.66 -15.90 -1.78
CA VAL A 186 -0.97 -16.79 -2.73
C VAL A 186 0.54 -16.70 -2.56
N SER A 187 1.10 -15.48 -2.49
CA SER A 187 2.52 -15.27 -2.24
C SER A 187 2.99 -15.94 -0.95
N SER A 188 2.25 -15.77 0.15
CA SER A 188 2.58 -16.34 1.44
C SER A 188 2.61 -17.88 1.40
N ILE A 189 1.60 -18.53 0.79
CA ILE A 189 1.47 -19.99 0.80
C ILE A 189 2.42 -20.67 -0.19
N THR A 190 2.67 -20.04 -1.34
CA THR A 190 3.59 -20.55 -2.37
C THR A 190 5.04 -20.17 -2.11
N ASN A 191 5.29 -19.28 -1.16
CA ASN A 191 6.60 -18.69 -0.86
C ASN A 191 7.25 -18.00 -2.09
N ILE A 192 6.42 -17.44 -2.99
CA ILE A 192 6.88 -16.66 -4.13
C ILE A 192 6.79 -15.18 -3.77
N PRO A 193 7.91 -14.44 -3.78
CA PRO A 193 7.89 -13.00 -3.47
C PRO A 193 7.04 -12.18 -4.44
N VAL A 194 6.49 -11.08 -3.94
CA VAL A 194 5.78 -10.08 -4.75
C VAL A 194 6.76 -9.00 -5.21
N ASN A 195 6.60 -8.53 -6.42
CA ASN A 195 7.41 -7.43 -6.94
C ASN A 195 7.06 -6.12 -6.21
N ARG A 196 8.01 -5.57 -5.47
CA ARG A 196 7.88 -4.36 -4.64
C ARG A 196 7.51 -3.09 -5.41
N GLU A 197 7.79 -3.06 -6.72
CA GLU A 197 7.53 -1.89 -7.56
C GLU A 197 6.08 -1.86 -8.08
N ILE A 198 5.28 -2.88 -7.74
CA ILE A 198 3.88 -3.01 -8.16
C ILE A 198 2.96 -2.67 -6.99
N ALA A 199 2.06 -1.73 -7.22
CA ALA A 199 0.88 -1.52 -6.39
C ALA A 199 -0.38 -1.96 -7.13
N MET A 200 -1.46 -2.20 -6.37
CA MET A 200 -2.69 -2.68 -6.98
C MET A 200 -3.92 -2.19 -6.22
N THR A 201 -5.03 -2.10 -6.92
CA THR A 201 -6.35 -1.84 -6.34
C THR A 201 -7.41 -2.50 -7.19
N GLY A 202 -8.39 -3.12 -6.56
CA GLY A 202 -9.49 -3.82 -7.21
C GLY A 202 -10.28 -4.65 -6.21
N GLU A 203 -11.57 -4.67 -6.33
CA GLU A 203 -12.42 -5.63 -5.66
C GLU A 203 -12.30 -7.00 -6.34
N VAL A 204 -12.38 -8.08 -5.58
CA VAL A 204 -12.33 -9.44 -6.14
C VAL A 204 -13.60 -10.21 -5.78
N THR A 205 -14.19 -10.88 -6.76
CA THR A 205 -15.29 -11.82 -6.53
C THR A 205 -14.75 -13.19 -6.11
N VAL A 206 -15.61 -14.05 -5.58
CA VAL A 206 -15.27 -15.46 -5.27
C VAL A 206 -14.93 -16.30 -6.49
N THR A 207 -15.24 -15.81 -7.70
CA THR A 207 -14.86 -16.42 -8.99
C THR A 207 -13.57 -15.85 -9.55
N GLY A 208 -13.01 -14.79 -8.93
CA GLY A 208 -11.74 -14.17 -9.32
C GLY A 208 -11.86 -13.03 -10.32
N GLN A 209 -13.08 -12.56 -10.61
CA GLN A 209 -13.28 -11.36 -11.42
C GLN A 209 -12.84 -10.13 -10.63
N VAL A 210 -12.22 -9.17 -11.33
CA VAL A 210 -11.80 -7.89 -10.75
C VAL A 210 -12.85 -6.83 -11.09
N LEU A 211 -13.43 -6.23 -10.05
CA LEU A 211 -14.48 -5.23 -10.17
C LEU A 211 -13.96 -3.82 -9.93
N ALA A 212 -14.69 -2.84 -10.48
CA ALA A 212 -14.39 -1.42 -10.39
C ALA A 212 -14.34 -0.89 -8.95
N ILE A 213 -13.53 0.16 -8.76
CA ILE A 213 -13.31 0.81 -7.46
C ILE A 213 -13.49 2.33 -7.56
N GLY A 214 -13.67 2.98 -6.42
CA GLY A 214 -13.69 4.44 -6.33
C GLY A 214 -12.33 5.06 -6.03
N GLY A 215 -12.18 6.36 -6.32
CA GLY A 215 -11.02 7.15 -5.95
C GLY A 215 -9.74 6.80 -6.72
N LEU A 216 -9.84 6.36 -7.98
CA LEU A 216 -8.69 5.95 -8.78
C LEU A 216 -7.64 7.06 -8.90
N LYS A 217 -8.07 8.29 -9.15
CA LYS A 217 -7.17 9.45 -9.27
C LYS A 217 -6.31 9.64 -8.03
N GLU A 218 -6.93 9.65 -6.86
CA GLU A 218 -6.24 9.84 -5.58
C GLU A 218 -5.28 8.67 -5.29
N LYS A 219 -5.69 7.44 -5.60
CA LYS A 219 -4.89 6.23 -5.46
C LYS A 219 -3.64 6.28 -6.34
N LEU A 220 -3.78 6.68 -7.61
CA LEU A 220 -2.65 6.81 -8.53
C LEU A 220 -1.70 7.96 -8.12
N LEU A 221 -2.23 9.05 -7.60
CA LEU A 221 -1.42 10.13 -7.02
C LEU A 221 -0.61 9.65 -5.82
N ALA A 222 -1.18 8.77 -4.97
CA ALA A 222 -0.46 8.18 -3.85
C ALA A 222 0.65 7.23 -4.33
N ALA A 223 0.36 6.37 -5.30
CA ALA A 223 1.33 5.48 -5.91
C ALA A 223 2.50 6.26 -6.53
N HIS A 224 2.21 7.35 -7.24
CA HIS A 224 3.21 8.23 -7.83
C HIS A 224 4.12 8.88 -6.77
N ARG A 225 3.53 9.40 -5.69
CA ARG A 225 4.29 9.99 -4.57
C ARG A 225 5.21 8.98 -3.88
N ALA A 226 4.77 7.72 -3.79
CA ALA A 226 5.56 6.64 -3.19
C ALA A 226 6.65 6.08 -4.12
N GLY A 227 6.67 6.49 -5.39
CA GLY A 227 7.65 6.01 -6.37
C GLY A 227 7.34 4.63 -6.96
N VAL A 228 6.10 4.18 -6.88
CA VAL A 228 5.61 2.95 -7.52
C VAL A 228 5.81 3.05 -9.03
N LYS A 229 6.25 1.96 -9.65
CA LYS A 229 6.52 1.92 -11.09
C LYS A 229 5.38 1.34 -11.92
N LYS A 230 4.61 0.42 -11.34
CA LYS A 230 3.47 -0.22 -12.00
C LYS A 230 2.26 -0.22 -11.08
N VAL A 231 1.08 0.04 -11.63
CA VAL A 231 -0.17 -0.05 -10.88
C VAL A 231 -1.16 -0.90 -11.64
N LEU A 232 -1.66 -1.95 -10.99
CA LEU A 232 -2.74 -2.79 -11.52
C LEU A 232 -4.07 -2.20 -11.09
N ILE A 233 -4.95 -1.94 -12.05
CA ILE A 233 -6.28 -1.34 -11.84
C ILE A 233 -7.36 -2.22 -12.48
N PRO A 234 -8.62 -2.17 -12.02
CA PRO A 234 -9.71 -2.85 -12.72
C PRO A 234 -9.89 -2.30 -14.14
N LYS A 235 -10.17 -3.17 -15.09
CA LYS A 235 -10.43 -2.81 -16.50
C LYS A 235 -11.51 -1.76 -16.63
N GLU A 236 -12.58 -1.87 -15.86
CA GLU A 236 -13.69 -0.94 -15.88
C GLU A 236 -13.30 0.49 -15.44
N ASN A 237 -12.19 0.66 -14.71
CA ASN A 237 -11.67 1.96 -14.32
C ASN A 237 -10.75 2.61 -15.36
N GLU A 238 -10.53 2.02 -16.53
CA GLU A 238 -9.78 2.69 -17.62
C GLU A 238 -10.39 4.06 -18.00
N LYS A 239 -11.70 4.16 -17.97
CA LYS A 239 -12.44 5.42 -18.22
C LYS A 239 -12.05 6.54 -17.26
N ASP A 240 -11.73 6.21 -16.00
CA ASP A 240 -11.39 7.17 -14.96
C ASP A 240 -9.98 7.75 -15.13
N LEU A 241 -9.17 7.17 -16.02
CA LEU A 241 -7.84 7.71 -16.37
C LEU A 241 -7.93 9.09 -17.07
N ALA A 242 -9.09 9.46 -17.57
CA ALA A 242 -9.32 10.80 -18.13
C ALA A 242 -9.06 11.91 -17.10
N ASP A 243 -9.40 11.65 -15.82
CA ASP A 243 -9.25 12.61 -14.72
C ASP A 243 -7.86 12.60 -14.08
N VAL A 244 -6.98 11.68 -14.48
CA VAL A 244 -5.64 11.53 -13.93
C VAL A 244 -4.67 12.49 -14.62
N PRO A 245 -3.84 13.25 -13.88
CA PRO A 245 -2.85 14.14 -14.47
C PRO A 245 -1.91 13.42 -15.44
N GLN A 246 -1.62 14.07 -16.56
CA GLN A 246 -0.80 13.49 -17.63
C GLN A 246 0.56 13.00 -17.12
N LYS A 247 1.21 13.79 -16.25
CA LYS A 247 2.50 13.43 -15.65
C LYS A 247 2.45 12.09 -14.87
N VAL A 248 1.36 11.81 -14.18
CA VAL A 248 1.20 10.54 -13.45
C VAL A 248 1.12 9.36 -14.41
N LYS A 249 0.41 9.54 -15.53
CA LYS A 249 0.28 8.52 -16.60
C LYS A 249 1.60 8.27 -17.33
N GLU A 250 2.48 9.26 -17.40
CA GLU A 250 3.81 9.13 -18.01
C GLU A 250 4.81 8.45 -17.06
N ASP A 251 4.71 8.73 -15.74
CA ASP A 251 5.66 8.26 -14.75
C ASP A 251 5.34 6.84 -14.21
N ILE A 252 4.08 6.38 -14.37
CA ILE A 252 3.60 5.07 -13.87
C ILE A 252 3.07 4.24 -15.04
N ASN A 253 3.51 3.00 -15.13
CA ASN A 253 2.89 2.02 -16.02
C ASN A 253 1.57 1.50 -15.40
N ILE A 254 0.44 2.00 -15.88
CA ILE A 254 -0.90 1.62 -15.42
C ILE A 254 -1.42 0.48 -16.28
N ILE A 255 -1.73 -0.65 -15.64
CA ILE A 255 -2.12 -1.89 -16.32
C ILE A 255 -3.54 -2.27 -15.89
N PRO A 256 -4.53 -2.18 -16.79
CA PRO A 256 -5.87 -2.69 -16.55
C PRO A 256 -5.88 -4.21 -16.50
N VAL A 257 -6.63 -4.80 -15.55
CA VAL A 257 -6.78 -6.23 -15.35
C VAL A 257 -8.25 -6.60 -15.16
N GLU A 258 -8.64 -7.78 -15.63
CA GLU A 258 -10.02 -8.29 -15.54
C GLU A 258 -10.12 -9.44 -14.53
N SER A 259 -9.03 -10.13 -14.23
CA SER A 259 -9.02 -11.30 -13.36
C SER A 259 -7.88 -11.30 -12.34
N ALA A 260 -8.13 -11.94 -11.20
CA ALA A 260 -7.10 -12.15 -10.18
C ALA A 260 -5.95 -13.02 -10.69
N HIS A 261 -6.18 -13.87 -11.69
CA HIS A 261 -5.12 -14.66 -12.34
C HIS A 261 -4.12 -13.77 -13.08
N GLU A 262 -4.60 -12.77 -13.84
CA GLU A 262 -3.74 -11.78 -14.49
C GLU A 262 -2.93 -10.97 -13.45
N VAL A 263 -3.58 -10.58 -12.35
CA VAL A 263 -2.90 -9.89 -11.25
C VAL A 263 -1.74 -10.72 -10.70
N LEU A 264 -1.97 -11.99 -10.39
CA LEU A 264 -0.94 -12.89 -9.87
C LEU A 264 0.23 -13.07 -10.86
N LYS A 265 -0.07 -13.24 -12.15
CA LYS A 265 0.95 -13.37 -13.20
C LYS A 265 1.84 -12.12 -13.31
N LEU A 266 1.28 -10.94 -13.11
CA LEU A 266 2.00 -9.67 -13.19
C LEU A 266 2.75 -9.31 -11.91
N ALA A 267 2.18 -9.67 -10.74
CA ALA A 267 2.67 -9.22 -9.44
C ALA A 267 3.71 -10.15 -8.82
N LEU A 268 3.63 -11.47 -9.06
CA LEU A 268 4.58 -12.43 -8.51
C LEU A 268 5.89 -12.45 -9.29
N THR A 269 7.00 -12.69 -8.58
CA THR A 269 8.34 -12.74 -9.19
C THR A 269 8.64 -14.04 -9.95
N LYS A 270 7.81 -15.05 -9.76
CA LYS A 270 7.90 -16.34 -10.45
C LYS A 270 6.51 -16.80 -10.86
N GLU A 271 6.44 -17.52 -11.95
CA GLU A 271 5.20 -18.12 -12.45
C GLU A 271 4.70 -19.22 -11.52
N LEU A 272 3.38 -19.24 -11.30
CA LEU A 272 2.70 -20.32 -10.57
C LEU A 272 2.64 -21.57 -11.46
N LYS A 273 2.97 -22.71 -10.88
CA LYS A 273 2.94 -24.00 -11.59
C LYS A 273 1.80 -24.84 -11.04
N PRO A 274 0.83 -25.24 -11.86
CA PRO A 274 -0.23 -26.14 -11.43
C PRO A 274 0.32 -27.47 -10.84
N VAL A 275 -0.43 -28.01 -9.90
CA VAL A 275 -0.09 -29.29 -9.25
C VAL A 275 -1.28 -30.24 -9.36
N GLU A 276 -1.00 -31.53 -9.65
CA GLU A 276 -1.99 -32.58 -9.57
C GLU A 276 -2.11 -33.08 -8.13
N TRP A 277 -3.34 -33.33 -7.69
CA TRP A 277 -3.64 -33.79 -6.36
C TRP A 277 -4.69 -34.90 -6.42
N ASN A 278 -4.30 -36.15 -6.07
CA ASN A 278 -5.20 -37.28 -5.97
C ASN A 278 -5.43 -37.62 -4.49
N GLU A 279 -6.60 -37.31 -4.00
CA GLU A 279 -6.99 -37.55 -2.61
C GLU A 279 -7.01 -39.06 -2.26
N VAL A 280 -7.31 -39.90 -3.22
CA VAL A 280 -7.48 -41.36 -3.06
C VAL A 280 -6.15 -42.09 -2.82
N GLU A 281 -5.05 -41.65 -3.44
CA GLU A 281 -3.75 -42.34 -3.32
C GLU A 281 -3.13 -42.14 -1.91
N LYS A 282 -3.32 -41.00 -1.27
CA LYS A 282 -2.73 -40.71 0.06
C LYS A 282 -3.50 -41.31 1.24
N ILE A 283 -4.80 -41.54 1.11
CA ILE A 283 -5.57 -42.28 2.12
C ILE A 283 -5.11 -43.76 2.14
N SER A 284 -4.64 -44.30 0.99
CA SER A 284 -4.11 -45.63 0.91
C SER A 284 -2.68 -45.77 1.44
N GLU A 285 -1.84 -44.74 1.35
CA GLU A 285 -0.48 -44.70 1.90
C GLU A 285 -0.50 -44.55 3.45
N THR A 286 -1.31 -43.65 3.99
CA THR A 286 -1.46 -43.51 5.47
C THR A 286 -2.04 -44.76 6.11
N LYS A 287 -2.95 -45.49 5.44
CA LYS A 287 -3.46 -46.78 5.95
C LYS A 287 -2.46 -47.92 5.84
N LYS A 288 -1.46 -47.86 4.96
CA LYS A 288 -0.36 -48.84 4.89
C LYS A 288 0.69 -48.62 5.97
N ASP A 289 1.00 -47.34 6.29
CA ASP A 289 1.96 -47.00 7.35
C ASP A 289 1.43 -47.32 8.74
N ASP A 290 0.13 -47.09 9.01
CA ASP A 290 -0.52 -47.48 10.27
C ASP A 290 -0.60 -49.03 10.44
N LYS A 291 -0.76 -49.78 9.35
CA LYS A 291 -0.76 -51.27 9.43
C LYS A 291 0.64 -51.84 9.61
N SER A 292 1.69 -51.19 9.11
CA SER A 292 3.06 -51.64 9.28
C SER A 292 3.61 -51.34 10.70
N GLN A 293 3.10 -50.34 11.39
CA GLN A 293 3.45 -50.07 12.80
C GLN A 293 2.70 -50.95 13.79
N ALA A 294 1.48 -51.42 13.45
CA ALA A 294 0.69 -52.33 14.30
C ALA A 294 1.14 -53.79 14.24
N SER A 295 2.03 -54.14 13.34
CA SER A 295 2.57 -55.53 13.22
C SER A 295 3.94 -55.73 13.85
N ILE A 296 4.45 -54.77 14.62
CA ILE A 296 5.76 -54.81 15.32
C ILE A 296 5.57 -54.71 16.85
N GLN A 297 4.37 -54.98 17.39
CA GLN A 297 4.14 -55.17 18.83
C GLN A 297 3.79 -56.61 19.13
#